data_cbbc0e40e0e0fc6869b75df1ab453d33
#
_entry.id   cbbc0e40e0e0fc6869b75df1ab453d33
#
_cell.length_a   1.000
_cell.length_b   1.000
_cell.length_c   1.000
_cell.angle_alpha   90.00
_cell.angle_beta   90.00
_cell.angle_gamma   90.00
#
_symmetry.space_group_name_H-M   'P 1'
#
loop_
_entity.id
_entity.type
_entity.pdbx_description
1 polymer ?
#
loop_
_entity_poly.entity_id
_entity_poly.type
_entity_poly.pdbx_seq_one_letter_code
_entity_poly.pdbx_strand_id
1 'polypeptide(L)'
;LNAQQFAADDRSMSSLPTRTIKAGIAYFALVFGAGFVLGSIRVPFLVPRLGERAAELTEMPLMFVVIWVAARFIAQRFSLPAEALPRLGAGFLALILLVAAEGVLAVALQDRTLAEYVAGRDKISGIVYLAMLAIFAVMPFVLARCTLFPRA
;
A
#
# COMPACT_ATOMS: atom_id res chain seq x y z
N LEU A 1 2.48 10.31 39.94
CA LEU A 1 2.85 9.50 38.76
C LEU A 1 3.83 8.45 39.21
N ASN A 2 3.40 7.15 39.21
CA ASN A 2 4.18 6.04 39.75
C ASN A 2 5.29 5.64 38.78
N ALA A 3 6.47 5.25 39.26
CA ALA A 3 7.61 4.76 38.49
C ALA A 3 7.24 3.60 37.55
N GLN A 4 6.23 2.81 37.88
CA GLN A 4 5.68 1.75 37.02
C GLN A 4 4.93 2.27 35.81
N GLN A 5 4.24 3.42 35.90
CA GLN A 5 3.59 4.08 34.77
C GLN A 5 4.62 4.66 33.80
N PHE A 6 5.68 5.27 34.35
CA PHE A 6 6.77 5.81 33.53
C PHE A 6 7.51 4.71 32.74
N ALA A 7 7.78 3.56 33.39
CA ALA A 7 8.43 2.41 32.75
C ALA A 7 7.52 1.70 31.72
N ALA A 8 6.19 1.76 31.87
CA ALA A 8 5.24 1.21 30.91
C ALA A 8 5.11 2.12 29.68
N ASP A 9 5.16 3.43 29.89
CA ASP A 9 5.08 4.45 28.82
C ASP A 9 6.35 4.43 27.96
N ASP A 10 7.52 4.31 28.57
CA ASP A 10 8.81 4.20 27.88
C ASP A 10 8.90 2.91 27.04
N ARG A 11 8.41 1.78 27.52
CA ARG A 11 8.32 0.53 26.75
C ARG A 11 7.33 0.61 25.60
N SER A 12 6.24 1.35 25.74
CA SER A 12 5.27 1.55 24.67
C SER A 12 5.84 2.43 23.56
N MET A 13 6.54 3.50 23.92
CA MET A 13 7.20 4.41 22.97
C MET A 13 8.35 3.74 22.20
N SER A 14 9.16 2.92 22.87
CA SER A 14 10.25 2.17 22.20
C SER A 14 9.77 1.07 21.24
N SER A 15 8.55 0.56 21.41
CA SER A 15 7.96 -0.46 20.54
C SER A 15 7.22 0.10 19.31
N LEU A 16 6.84 1.37 19.31
CA LEU A 16 6.08 2.00 18.22
C LEU A 16 6.80 1.95 16.85
N PRO A 17 8.11 2.28 16.73
CA PRO A 17 8.79 2.22 15.44
C PRO A 17 8.83 0.79 14.89
N THR A 18 9.06 -0.21 15.74
CA THR A 18 9.08 -1.62 15.34
C THR A 18 7.71 -2.09 14.84
N ARG A 19 6.62 -1.67 15.49
CA ARG A 19 5.25 -1.98 15.05
C ARG A 19 4.93 -1.32 13.72
N THR A 20 5.31 -0.07 13.54
CA THR A 20 5.13 0.68 12.29
C THR A 20 5.86 0.03 11.13
N ILE A 21 7.12 -0.37 11.33
CA ILE A 21 7.92 -1.07 10.31
C ILE A 21 7.29 -2.40 9.92
N LYS A 22 6.93 -3.23 10.90
CA LYS A 22 6.26 -4.52 10.65
C LYS A 22 4.94 -4.35 9.91
N ALA A 23 4.15 -3.35 10.29
CA ALA A 23 2.90 -3.02 9.63
C ALA A 23 3.11 -2.57 8.17
N GLY A 24 4.11 -1.71 7.92
CA GLY A 24 4.47 -1.26 6.57
C GLY A 24 4.91 -2.41 5.67
N ILE A 25 5.77 -3.31 6.16
CA ILE A 25 6.20 -4.50 5.42
C ILE A 25 5.01 -5.43 5.13
N ALA A 26 4.16 -5.69 6.12
CA ALA A 26 2.99 -6.54 5.94
C ALA A 26 1.98 -5.92 4.96
N TYR A 27 1.78 -4.60 5.02
CA TYR A 27 0.93 -3.86 4.10
C TYR A 27 1.43 -3.94 2.66
N PHE A 28 2.73 -3.70 2.45
CA PHE A 28 3.38 -3.91 1.17
C PHE A 28 3.16 -5.34 0.66
N ALA A 29 3.47 -6.35 1.46
CA ALA A 29 3.37 -7.75 1.05
C ALA A 29 1.95 -8.16 0.63
N LEU A 30 0.93 -7.69 1.34
CA LEU A 30 -0.48 -7.97 1.03
C LEU A 30 -0.90 -7.32 -0.29
N VAL A 31 -0.61 -6.03 -0.47
CA VAL A 31 -1.04 -5.28 -1.66
C VAL A 31 -0.22 -5.69 -2.88
N PHE A 32 1.09 -5.83 -2.75
CA PHE A 32 1.97 -6.31 -3.82
C PHE A 32 1.61 -7.73 -4.25
N GLY A 33 1.40 -8.64 -3.28
CA GLY A 33 0.99 -10.02 -3.57
C GLY A 33 -0.34 -10.10 -4.31
N ALA A 34 -1.34 -9.31 -3.89
CA ALA A 34 -2.62 -9.23 -4.58
C ALA A 34 -2.47 -8.65 -5.99
N GLY A 35 -1.72 -7.55 -6.16
CA GLY A 35 -1.43 -6.95 -7.46
C GLY A 35 -0.67 -7.90 -8.39
N PHE A 36 0.28 -8.67 -7.86
CA PHE A 36 1.00 -9.69 -8.63
C PHE A 36 0.07 -10.79 -9.13
N VAL A 37 -0.82 -11.30 -8.28
CA VAL A 37 -1.82 -12.32 -8.68
C VAL A 37 -2.78 -11.76 -9.73
N LEU A 38 -3.30 -10.56 -9.51
CA LEU A 38 -4.21 -9.91 -10.47
C LEU A 38 -3.52 -9.62 -11.80
N GLY A 39 -2.29 -9.12 -11.78
CA GLY A 39 -1.48 -8.89 -12.98
C GLY A 39 -1.20 -10.17 -13.75
N SER A 40 -0.90 -11.28 -13.03
CA SER A 40 -0.69 -12.59 -13.64
C SER A 40 -1.93 -13.15 -14.35
N ILE A 41 -3.13 -12.76 -13.93
CA ILE A 41 -4.40 -13.09 -14.58
C ILE A 41 -4.69 -12.09 -15.70
N ARG A 42 -4.48 -10.80 -15.44
CA ARG A 42 -4.76 -9.72 -16.39
C ARG A 42 -4.01 -9.89 -17.69
N VAL A 43 -2.69 -10.09 -17.61
CA VAL A 43 -1.83 -10.12 -18.81
C VAL A 43 -2.26 -11.18 -19.81
N PRO A 44 -2.44 -12.47 -19.46
CA PRO A 44 -2.83 -13.49 -20.43
C PRO A 44 -4.32 -13.49 -20.82
N PHE A 45 -5.23 -13.02 -19.96
CA PHE A 45 -6.67 -13.17 -20.19
C PHE A 45 -7.39 -11.88 -20.56
N LEU A 46 -7.06 -10.75 -19.93
CA LEU A 46 -7.76 -9.48 -20.13
C LEU A 46 -7.11 -8.64 -21.25
N VAL A 47 -5.78 -8.55 -21.25
CA VAL A 47 -5.08 -7.72 -22.23
C VAL A 47 -5.37 -8.13 -23.68
N PRO A 48 -5.40 -9.43 -24.06
CA PRO A 48 -5.71 -9.82 -25.44
C PRO A 48 -7.14 -9.50 -25.88
N ARG A 49 -8.08 -9.34 -24.93
CA ARG A 49 -9.50 -9.11 -25.19
C ARG A 49 -9.93 -7.65 -25.13
N LEU A 50 -9.37 -6.91 -24.18
CA LEU A 50 -9.78 -5.54 -23.83
C LEU A 50 -8.73 -4.49 -24.25
N GLY A 51 -7.50 -4.91 -24.55
CA GLY A 51 -6.35 -4.04 -24.65
C GLY A 51 -5.78 -3.65 -23.28
N GLU A 52 -4.56 -3.16 -23.26
CA GLU A 52 -3.79 -2.89 -22.05
C GLU A 52 -4.48 -1.85 -21.14
N ARG A 53 -4.92 -0.72 -21.71
CA ARG A 53 -5.59 0.37 -20.98
C ARG A 53 -6.86 -0.11 -20.26
N ALA A 54 -7.77 -0.76 -20.99
CA ALA A 54 -9.05 -1.19 -20.41
C ALA A 54 -8.84 -2.29 -19.37
N ALA A 55 -7.89 -3.20 -19.59
CA ALA A 55 -7.53 -4.24 -18.62
C ALA A 55 -6.96 -3.63 -17.33
N GLU A 56 -6.07 -2.63 -17.41
CA GLU A 56 -5.56 -1.92 -16.24
C GLU A 56 -6.66 -1.19 -15.48
N LEU A 57 -7.49 -0.42 -16.17
CA LEU A 57 -8.58 0.34 -15.53
C LEU A 57 -9.63 -0.57 -14.86
N THR A 58 -9.87 -1.75 -15.39
CA THR A 58 -10.78 -2.74 -14.78
C THR A 58 -10.22 -3.31 -13.47
N GLU A 59 -8.90 -3.39 -13.34
CA GLU A 59 -8.23 -3.85 -12.12
C GLU A 59 -8.25 -2.80 -10.99
N MET A 60 -8.30 -1.50 -11.32
CA MET A 60 -8.17 -0.42 -10.34
C MET A 60 -9.23 -0.45 -9.22
N PRO A 61 -10.53 -0.66 -9.47
CA PRO A 61 -11.53 -0.78 -8.41
C PRO A 61 -11.25 -1.94 -7.46
N LEU A 62 -10.77 -3.05 -8.00
CA LEU A 62 -10.43 -4.24 -7.21
C LEU A 62 -9.20 -3.97 -6.34
N MET A 63 -8.17 -3.32 -6.89
CA MET A 63 -7.00 -2.89 -6.12
C MET A 63 -7.35 -1.89 -5.04
N PHE A 64 -8.30 -0.99 -5.28
CA PHE A 64 -8.79 -0.09 -4.24
C PHE A 64 -9.38 -0.85 -3.05
N VAL A 65 -10.20 -1.87 -3.30
CA VAL A 65 -10.75 -2.73 -2.23
C VAL A 65 -9.63 -3.47 -1.49
N VAL A 66 -8.65 -4.00 -2.21
CA VAL A 66 -7.48 -4.67 -1.62
C VAL A 66 -6.72 -3.71 -0.70
N ILE A 67 -6.43 -2.50 -1.17
CA ILE A 67 -5.74 -1.46 -0.39
C ILE A 67 -6.51 -1.14 0.89
N TRP A 68 -7.83 -0.95 0.78
CA TRP A 68 -8.69 -0.63 1.92
C TRP A 68 -8.73 -1.76 2.96
N VAL A 69 -8.93 -3.01 2.51
CA VAL A 69 -8.96 -4.19 3.38
C VAL A 69 -7.60 -4.42 4.06
N ALA A 70 -6.52 -4.35 3.27
CA ALA A 70 -5.16 -4.52 3.79
C ALA A 70 -4.82 -3.45 4.82
N ALA A 71 -5.12 -2.17 4.55
CA ALA A 71 -4.87 -1.08 5.49
C ALA A 71 -5.66 -1.26 6.80
N ARG A 72 -6.92 -1.69 6.73
CA ARG A 72 -7.74 -2.01 7.90
C ARG A 72 -7.15 -3.19 8.70
N PHE A 73 -6.76 -4.23 7.98
CA PHE A 73 -6.16 -5.43 8.59
C PHE A 73 -4.87 -5.10 9.34
N ILE A 74 -3.92 -4.37 8.73
CA ILE A 74 -2.65 -4.05 9.39
C ILE A 74 -2.85 -3.12 10.59
N ALA A 75 -3.76 -2.16 10.48
CA ALA A 75 -4.06 -1.25 11.58
C ALA A 75 -4.57 -1.99 12.82
N GLN A 76 -5.42 -2.99 12.63
CA GLN A 76 -5.95 -3.84 13.71
C GLN A 76 -4.89 -4.84 14.22
N ARG A 77 -4.23 -5.55 13.29
CA ARG A 77 -3.29 -6.64 13.62
C ARG A 77 -2.07 -6.16 14.40
N PHE A 78 -1.56 -4.96 14.08
CA PHE A 78 -0.39 -4.37 14.73
C PHE A 78 -0.77 -3.34 15.81
N SER A 79 -2.07 -3.16 16.07
CA SER A 79 -2.58 -2.19 17.05
C SER A 79 -1.95 -0.81 16.86
N LEU A 80 -1.94 -0.33 15.61
CA LEU A 80 -1.36 0.97 15.28
C LEU A 80 -2.21 2.07 15.92
N PRO A 81 -1.60 2.97 16.71
CA PRO A 81 -2.33 4.09 17.29
C PRO A 81 -3.00 4.94 16.20
N ALA A 82 -4.06 5.66 16.58
CA ALA A 82 -4.80 6.53 15.64
C ALA A 82 -4.02 7.79 15.25
N GLU A 83 -2.82 7.95 15.75
CA GLU A 83 -1.92 9.07 15.45
C GLU A 83 -1.46 9.03 13.97
N ALA A 84 -1.21 10.23 13.43
CA ALA A 84 -0.81 10.38 12.03
C ALA A 84 0.55 9.73 11.74
N LEU A 85 1.53 9.93 12.61
CA LEU A 85 2.92 9.54 12.35
C LEU A 85 3.12 8.03 12.16
N PRO A 86 2.63 7.13 13.05
CA PRO A 86 2.81 5.69 12.85
C PRO A 86 2.07 5.17 11.60
N ARG A 87 0.89 5.70 11.30
CA ARG A 87 0.07 5.24 10.17
C ARG A 87 0.57 5.72 8.82
N LEU A 88 0.98 7.00 8.74
CA LEU A 88 1.65 7.52 7.54
C LEU A 88 3.02 6.86 7.35
N GLY A 89 3.77 6.65 8.43
CA GLY A 89 5.05 5.95 8.38
C GLY A 89 4.92 4.54 7.80
N ALA A 90 3.91 3.77 8.21
CA ALA A 90 3.63 2.44 7.65
C ALA A 90 3.22 2.52 6.17
N GLY A 91 2.38 3.48 5.80
CA GLY A 91 1.94 3.68 4.42
C GLY A 91 3.07 4.10 3.48
N PHE A 92 3.90 5.07 3.88
CA PHE A 92 5.04 5.51 3.08
C PHE A 92 6.14 4.46 2.98
N LEU A 93 6.42 3.71 4.05
CA LEU A 93 7.34 2.58 3.98
C LEU A 93 6.87 1.54 2.98
N ALA A 94 5.57 1.19 3.03
CA ALA A 94 4.97 0.26 2.08
C ALA A 94 5.06 0.78 0.64
N LEU A 95 4.84 2.08 0.41
CA LEU A 95 4.96 2.72 -0.89
C LEU A 95 6.40 2.62 -1.44
N ILE A 96 7.40 2.93 -0.63
CA ILE A 96 8.81 2.83 -1.02
C ILE A 96 9.15 1.39 -1.42
N LEU A 97 8.73 0.41 -0.63
CA LEU A 97 8.95 -1.00 -0.93
C LEU A 97 8.22 -1.43 -2.21
N LEU A 98 7.00 -0.95 -2.43
CA LEU A 98 6.21 -1.25 -3.63
C LEU A 98 6.91 -0.72 -4.88
N VAL A 99 7.29 0.55 -4.90
CA VAL A 99 7.97 1.19 -6.04
C VAL A 99 9.33 0.53 -6.30
N ALA A 100 10.07 0.18 -5.25
CA ALA A 100 11.33 -0.54 -5.38
C ALA A 100 11.12 -1.95 -5.99
N ALA A 101 10.13 -2.70 -5.51
CA ALA A 101 9.82 -4.04 -6.02
C ALA A 101 9.35 -4.00 -7.49
N GLU A 102 8.48 -3.05 -7.84
CA GLU A 102 8.04 -2.86 -9.24
C GLU A 102 9.20 -2.48 -10.15
N GLY A 103 10.08 -1.58 -9.69
CA GLY A 103 11.29 -1.21 -10.43
C GLY A 103 12.21 -2.39 -10.69
N VAL A 104 12.45 -3.23 -9.67
CA VAL A 104 13.23 -4.46 -9.82
C VAL A 104 12.55 -5.43 -10.79
N LEU A 105 11.24 -5.59 -10.69
CA LEU A 105 10.47 -6.47 -11.59
C LEU A 105 10.50 -5.99 -13.05
N ALA A 106 10.37 -4.68 -13.26
CA ALA A 106 10.43 -4.08 -14.60
C ALA A 106 11.77 -4.34 -15.28
N VAL A 107 12.88 -4.16 -14.54
CA VAL A 107 14.23 -4.42 -15.07
C VAL A 107 14.48 -5.91 -15.26
N ALA A 108 14.09 -6.75 -14.28
CA ALA A 108 14.43 -8.17 -14.30
C ALA A 108 13.59 -9.02 -15.28
N LEU A 109 12.33 -8.62 -15.54
CA LEU A 109 11.41 -9.42 -16.36
C LEU A 109 11.17 -8.84 -17.76
N GLN A 110 11.42 -7.55 -17.99
CA GLN A 110 11.06 -6.89 -19.24
C GLN A 110 12.26 -6.39 -20.04
N ASP A 111 13.49 -6.55 -19.52
CA ASP A 111 14.73 -6.00 -20.10
C ASP A 111 14.62 -4.50 -20.48
N ARG A 112 13.74 -3.77 -19.78
CA ARG A 112 13.50 -2.34 -20.00
C ARG A 112 14.18 -1.51 -18.92
N THR A 113 14.67 -0.35 -19.31
CA THR A 113 15.10 0.67 -18.34
C THR A 113 13.89 1.25 -17.63
N LEU A 114 14.07 1.74 -16.38
CA LEU A 114 13.01 2.43 -15.64
C LEU A 114 12.41 3.60 -16.42
N ALA A 115 13.25 4.30 -17.21
CA ALA A 115 12.80 5.41 -18.07
C ALA A 115 11.86 4.92 -19.18
N GLU A 116 12.17 3.82 -19.84
CA GLU A 116 11.34 3.20 -20.86
C GLU A 116 10.03 2.64 -20.30
N TYR A 117 10.07 2.08 -19.10
CA TYR A 117 8.90 1.59 -18.39
C TYR A 117 7.91 2.72 -18.09
N VAL A 118 8.40 3.85 -17.59
CA VAL A 118 7.56 5.03 -17.30
C VAL A 118 7.07 5.71 -18.59
N ALA A 119 7.94 5.85 -19.59
CA ALA A 119 7.61 6.51 -20.87
C ALA A 119 6.63 5.68 -21.73
N GLY A 120 6.68 4.36 -21.64
CA GLY A 120 5.79 3.46 -22.39
C GLY A 120 4.38 3.32 -21.79
N ARG A 121 4.13 3.87 -20.61
CA ARG A 121 2.84 3.75 -19.94
C ARG A 121 1.79 4.68 -20.56
N ASP A 122 0.59 4.18 -20.77
CA ASP A 122 -0.52 5.01 -21.24
C ASP A 122 -0.81 6.16 -20.26
N LYS A 123 -1.01 7.37 -20.77
CA LYS A 123 -1.16 8.57 -19.93
C LYS A 123 -2.35 8.49 -18.97
N ILE A 124 -3.47 7.91 -19.41
CA ILE A 124 -4.70 7.85 -18.59
C ILE A 124 -4.53 6.82 -17.50
N SER A 125 -4.13 5.58 -17.83
CA SER A 125 -3.90 4.54 -16.83
C SER A 125 -2.74 4.90 -15.89
N GLY A 126 -1.72 5.61 -16.38
CA GLY A 126 -0.62 6.13 -15.56
C GLY A 126 -1.06 7.14 -14.50
N ILE A 127 -1.95 8.07 -14.84
CA ILE A 127 -2.51 9.04 -13.87
C ILE A 127 -3.34 8.32 -12.80
N VAL A 128 -4.20 7.38 -13.22
CA VAL A 128 -5.02 6.60 -12.29
C VAL A 128 -4.15 5.76 -11.37
N TYR A 129 -3.09 5.16 -11.90
CA TYR A 129 -2.11 4.41 -11.12
C TYR A 129 -1.41 5.30 -10.07
N LEU A 130 -0.94 6.50 -10.45
CA LEU A 130 -0.34 7.43 -9.49
C LEU A 130 -1.31 7.86 -8.39
N ALA A 131 -2.58 8.09 -8.75
CA ALA A 131 -3.63 8.35 -7.76
C ALA A 131 -3.82 7.17 -6.79
N MET A 132 -3.78 5.93 -7.31
CA MET A 132 -3.86 4.72 -6.49
C MET A 132 -2.65 4.58 -5.57
N LEU A 133 -1.44 4.92 -6.01
CA LEU A 133 -0.25 4.94 -5.15
C LEU A 133 -0.38 5.98 -4.02
N ALA A 134 -0.92 7.16 -4.31
CA ALA A 134 -1.19 8.17 -3.29
C ALA A 134 -2.24 7.68 -2.27
N ILE A 135 -3.33 7.07 -2.74
CA ILE A 135 -4.34 6.44 -1.89
C ILE A 135 -3.72 5.33 -1.04
N PHE A 136 -2.90 4.47 -1.63
CA PHE A 136 -2.19 3.40 -0.93
C PHE A 136 -1.34 3.95 0.22
N ALA A 137 -0.55 5.00 -0.02
CA ALA A 137 0.31 5.60 1.00
C ALA A 137 -0.48 6.20 2.17
N VAL A 138 -1.64 6.84 1.92
CA VAL A 138 -2.39 7.55 2.96
C VAL A 138 -3.53 6.73 3.58
N MET A 139 -3.91 5.61 3.00
CA MET A 139 -5.07 4.81 3.44
C MET A 139 -5.03 4.41 4.92
N PRO A 140 -3.89 3.96 5.49
CA PRO A 140 -3.83 3.63 6.92
C PRO A 140 -4.16 4.82 7.82
N PHE A 141 -3.83 6.04 7.39
CA PHE A 141 -4.15 7.28 8.11
C PHE A 141 -5.62 7.68 7.92
N VAL A 142 -6.15 7.61 6.72
CA VAL A 142 -7.56 7.94 6.42
C VAL A 142 -8.49 7.07 7.26
N LEU A 143 -8.21 5.78 7.37
CA LEU A 143 -8.99 4.86 8.21
C LEU A 143 -8.94 5.21 9.70
N ALA A 144 -7.86 5.84 10.19
CA ALA A 144 -7.81 6.34 11.57
C ALA A 144 -8.83 7.44 11.81
N ARG A 145 -8.98 8.35 10.86
CA ARG A 145 -9.93 9.45 10.93
C ARG A 145 -11.37 8.96 10.88
N CYS A 146 -11.66 7.98 10.02
CA CYS A 146 -13.00 7.41 9.89
C CYS A 146 -13.47 6.65 11.14
N THR A 147 -12.56 6.05 11.91
CA THR A 147 -12.90 5.35 13.16
C THR A 147 -13.07 6.28 14.36
N LEU A 148 -12.62 7.52 14.26
CA LEU A 148 -12.81 8.55 15.32
C LEU A 148 -14.18 9.21 15.29
N PHE A 149 -14.99 9.00 14.23
CA PHE A 149 -16.40 9.40 14.21
C PHE A 149 -17.26 8.18 14.53
N PRO A 150 -17.70 7.99 15.81
CA PRO A 150 -18.69 6.98 16.12
C PRO A 150 -19.96 7.35 15.34
N ARG A 151 -20.53 6.35 14.66
CA ARG A 151 -21.86 6.48 14.08
C ARG A 151 -22.81 6.87 15.19
N ALA A 152 -23.41 8.07 15.09
CA ALA A 152 -24.57 8.48 15.88
C ALA A 152 -25.74 7.54 15.58
#